data_327b31d4f342498c5dc8162128a7700e
#
_entry.id   327b31d4f342498c5dc8162128a7700e
#
_cell.length_a   1.000
_cell.length_b   1.000
_cell.length_c   1.000
_cell.angle_alpha   90.00
_cell.angle_beta   90.00
_cell.angle_gamma   90.00
#
_symmetry.space_group_name_H-M   'P 1'
#
loop_
_entity.id
_entity.type
_entity.pdbx_description
1 polymer ?
#
loop_
_entity_poly.entity_id
_entity_poly.type
_entity_poly.pdbx_seq_one_letter_code
_entity_poly.pdbx_strand_id
1 'polypeptide(L)'
;MGAAIIWIAIRHSNFPFTVRIARFILDSCGHGGVDMFLFLSSFGLYYAYRKESDYVSFMKRRLIRVLPYSMPMCLILFLFGKRTVSEFLIDFFGLSIFLRNNWTYWYTSFILFMYFLTPLYLKVFNKNPGRSTLCGIALVSVICYLLPSYQYVYIYFRIVIFLLGFYFAYLNEYHRDFKCWPLIPVMCFGWYLMYYYYHHFGNDIPHILPFVFIIPGLVILLAWIIDKVRIIQKPLDFIGIYTYQFYLIHEDLFAKLLERWSDWYRPGIHFDFFINLQGIVMAFIAAIIYKKIIDYIIELLKNRTKRA
;
A
#
# COMPACT_ATOMS: atom_id res chain seq x y z
N MET A 1 -6.73 0.50 -7.19
CA MET A 1 -5.99 -0.57 -6.50
C MET A 1 -5.12 -1.39 -7.46
N GLY A 2 -5.65 -1.95 -8.59
CA GLY A 2 -4.86 -2.75 -9.53
C GLY A 2 -3.63 -2.05 -10.08
N ALA A 3 -3.72 -0.78 -10.49
CA ALA A 3 -2.58 -0.01 -10.95
C ALA A 3 -1.50 0.16 -9.85
N ALA A 4 -1.91 0.36 -8.60
CA ALA A 4 -1.00 0.53 -7.48
C ALA A 4 -0.18 -0.74 -7.20
N ILE A 5 -0.79 -1.93 -7.28
CA ILE A 5 -0.07 -3.19 -7.07
C ILE A 5 0.87 -3.53 -8.22
N ILE A 6 0.50 -3.20 -9.45
CA ILE A 6 1.41 -3.33 -10.61
C ILE A 6 2.65 -2.46 -10.39
N TRP A 7 2.47 -1.24 -9.92
CA TRP A 7 3.59 -0.35 -9.60
C TRP A 7 4.51 -0.93 -8.52
N ILE A 8 3.92 -1.46 -7.43
CA ILE A 8 4.68 -2.14 -6.37
C ILE A 8 5.45 -3.34 -6.94
N ALA A 9 4.80 -4.16 -7.78
CA ALA A 9 5.42 -5.31 -8.42
C ALA A 9 6.63 -4.91 -9.28
N ILE A 10 6.49 -3.87 -10.11
CA ILE A 10 7.58 -3.35 -10.94
C ILE A 10 8.73 -2.83 -10.07
N ARG A 11 8.45 -2.17 -8.94
CA ARG A 11 9.50 -1.67 -8.04
C ARG A 11 10.30 -2.78 -7.38
N HIS A 12 9.64 -3.84 -6.93
CA HIS A 12 10.29 -4.98 -6.28
C HIS A 12 10.97 -5.93 -7.28
N SER A 13 10.75 -5.74 -8.57
CA SER A 13 11.44 -6.47 -9.63
C SER A 13 12.64 -5.65 -10.12
N ASN A 14 13.78 -6.33 -10.30
CA ASN A 14 15.02 -5.71 -10.78
C ASN A 14 15.02 -5.63 -12.32
N PHE A 15 14.07 -4.90 -12.91
CA PHE A 15 14.08 -4.72 -14.35
C PHE A 15 15.30 -3.91 -14.81
N PRO A 16 16.07 -4.41 -15.77
CA PRO A 16 17.27 -3.74 -16.27
C PRO A 16 16.90 -2.62 -17.24
N PHE A 17 16.53 -1.46 -16.73
CA PHE A 17 16.32 -0.30 -17.59
C PHE A 17 17.62 0.41 -17.85
N THR A 18 18.03 0.45 -19.12
CA THR A 18 19.21 1.18 -19.60
C THR A 18 18.94 2.67 -19.83
N VAL A 19 17.67 3.04 -20.03
CA VAL A 19 17.26 4.41 -20.28
C VAL A 19 17.26 5.19 -18.96
N ARG A 20 18.04 6.27 -18.86
CA ARG A 20 18.18 7.10 -17.63
C ARG A 20 16.84 7.55 -17.05
N ILE A 21 15.89 7.98 -17.89
CA ILE A 21 14.55 8.42 -17.44
C ILE A 21 13.78 7.25 -16.84
N ALA A 22 13.80 6.08 -17.46
CA ALA A 22 13.11 4.90 -16.94
C ALA A 22 13.69 4.45 -15.60
N ARG A 23 15.03 4.47 -15.46
CA ARG A 23 15.72 4.18 -14.21
C ARG A 23 15.36 5.21 -13.14
N PHE A 24 15.41 6.51 -13.44
CA PHE A 24 14.98 7.56 -12.51
C PHE A 24 13.53 7.34 -12.04
N ILE A 25 12.59 7.07 -12.96
CA ILE A 25 11.19 6.79 -12.60
C ILE A 25 11.09 5.58 -11.67
N LEU A 26 11.81 4.51 -11.93
CA LEU A 26 11.75 3.30 -11.11
C LEU A 26 12.42 3.49 -9.75
N ASP A 27 13.58 4.09 -9.70
CA ASP A 27 14.33 4.28 -8.46
C ASP A 27 13.67 5.30 -7.55
N SER A 28 13.23 6.44 -8.11
CA SER A 28 12.60 7.51 -7.35
C SER A 28 11.12 7.27 -7.05
N CYS A 29 10.38 6.65 -7.96
CA CYS A 29 8.93 6.44 -7.81
C CYS A 29 8.57 5.13 -7.10
N GLY A 30 9.56 4.35 -6.65
CA GLY A 30 9.35 3.02 -6.11
C GLY A 30 8.35 2.93 -4.96
N HIS A 31 8.27 3.94 -4.14
CA HIS A 31 7.37 3.98 -3.00
C HIS A 31 5.93 4.42 -3.34
N GLY A 32 5.71 5.06 -4.48
CA GLY A 32 4.43 5.66 -4.86
C GLY A 32 3.26 4.68 -4.98
N GLY A 33 3.54 3.43 -5.33
CA GLY A 33 2.51 2.39 -5.39
C GLY A 33 1.83 2.14 -4.05
N VAL A 34 2.61 2.09 -2.95
CA VAL A 34 2.06 1.92 -1.59
C VAL A 34 1.32 3.18 -1.15
N ASP A 35 1.83 4.34 -1.49
CA ASP A 35 1.20 5.62 -1.15
C ASP A 35 -0.15 5.78 -1.87
N MET A 36 -0.27 5.33 -3.13
CA MET A 36 -1.56 5.19 -3.81
C MET A 36 -2.51 4.24 -3.07
N PHE A 37 -2.00 3.11 -2.55
CA PHE A 37 -2.79 2.18 -1.76
C PHE A 37 -3.34 2.83 -0.50
N LEU A 38 -2.52 3.56 0.22
CA LEU A 38 -2.89 4.22 1.46
C LEU A 38 -3.94 5.31 1.22
N PHE A 39 -3.74 6.14 0.19
CA PHE A 39 -4.70 7.15 -0.22
C PHE A 39 -6.06 6.53 -0.59
N LEU A 40 -6.08 5.50 -1.43
CA LEU A 40 -7.30 4.81 -1.83
C LEU A 40 -7.93 4.01 -0.68
N SER A 41 -7.13 3.50 0.26
CA SER A 41 -7.63 2.80 1.44
C SER A 41 -8.38 3.75 2.37
N SER A 42 -7.83 4.93 2.65
CA SER A 42 -8.50 5.94 3.47
C SER A 42 -9.76 6.47 2.80
N PHE A 43 -9.72 6.67 1.47
CA PHE A 43 -10.91 7.02 0.68
C PHE A 43 -12.03 5.97 0.86
N GLY A 44 -11.71 4.69 0.74
CA GLY A 44 -12.65 3.60 0.97
C GLY A 44 -13.12 3.47 2.43
N LEU A 45 -12.26 3.79 3.40
CA LEU A 45 -12.61 3.77 4.83
C LEU A 45 -13.57 4.90 5.20
N TYR A 46 -13.44 6.06 4.58
CA TYR A 46 -14.38 7.16 4.74
C TYR A 46 -15.82 6.73 4.42
N TYR A 47 -16.07 6.17 3.24
CA TYR A 47 -17.40 5.68 2.87
C TYR A 47 -17.86 4.49 3.71
N ALA A 48 -16.94 3.65 4.13
CA ALA A 48 -17.29 2.52 4.98
C ALA A 48 -17.74 2.94 6.38
N TYR A 49 -17.12 3.99 6.94
CA TYR A 49 -17.52 4.58 8.22
C TYR A 49 -18.85 5.34 8.09
N ARG A 50 -19.05 6.03 6.99
CA ARG A 50 -20.35 6.70 6.67
C ARG A 50 -21.51 5.70 6.65
N LYS A 51 -21.28 4.51 6.10
CA LYS A 51 -22.29 3.45 6.04
C LYS A 51 -22.57 2.83 7.42
N GLU A 52 -21.57 2.76 8.27
CA GLU A 52 -21.65 2.13 9.58
C GLU A 52 -20.65 2.77 10.53
N SER A 53 -21.14 3.65 11.38
CA SER A 53 -20.33 4.43 12.32
C SER A 53 -20.10 3.75 13.67
N ASP A 54 -20.75 2.60 13.94
CA ASP A 54 -20.46 1.84 15.16
C ASP A 54 -19.04 1.31 15.13
N TYR A 55 -18.28 1.61 16.19
CA TYR A 55 -16.85 1.31 16.26
C TYR A 55 -16.58 -0.19 16.16
N VAL A 56 -17.31 -0.99 16.92
CA VAL A 56 -17.08 -2.44 17.00
C VAL A 56 -17.42 -3.11 15.67
N SER A 57 -18.58 -2.79 15.12
CA SER A 57 -19.03 -3.27 13.79
C SER A 57 -18.08 -2.87 12.67
N PHE A 58 -17.59 -1.62 12.70
CA PHE A 58 -16.59 -1.14 11.75
C PHE A 58 -15.31 -1.96 11.85
N MET A 59 -14.74 -2.10 13.07
CA MET A 59 -13.51 -2.85 13.31
C MET A 59 -13.65 -4.30 12.89
N LYS A 60 -14.71 -4.97 13.31
CA LYS A 60 -14.97 -6.38 12.94
C LYS A 60 -14.92 -6.58 11.42
N ARG A 61 -15.58 -5.71 10.65
CA ARG A 61 -15.59 -5.80 9.18
C ARG A 61 -14.21 -5.54 8.57
N ARG A 62 -13.37 -4.71 9.19
CA ARG A 62 -12.00 -4.44 8.70
C ARG A 62 -11.05 -5.57 9.04
N LEU A 63 -11.10 -6.06 10.27
CA LEU A 63 -10.26 -7.17 10.70
C LEU A 63 -10.52 -8.47 9.92
N ILE A 64 -11.79 -8.79 9.63
CA ILE A 64 -12.16 -9.96 8.80
C ILE A 64 -11.59 -9.87 7.36
N ARG A 65 -11.25 -8.69 6.86
CA ARG A 65 -10.65 -8.54 5.53
C ARG A 65 -9.14 -8.72 5.51
N VAL A 66 -8.48 -8.58 6.64
CA VAL A 66 -7.01 -8.57 6.74
C VAL A 66 -6.50 -9.82 7.46
N LEU A 67 -6.98 -10.07 8.69
CA LEU A 67 -6.45 -11.11 9.56
C LEU A 67 -6.52 -12.54 8.99
N PRO A 68 -7.62 -12.96 8.33
CA PRO A 68 -7.69 -14.32 7.78
C PRO A 68 -6.64 -14.64 6.72
N TYR A 69 -6.05 -13.60 6.11
CA TYR A 69 -4.98 -13.78 5.14
C TYR A 69 -3.59 -13.54 5.74
N SER A 70 -3.43 -12.55 6.63
CA SER A 70 -2.11 -12.28 7.23
C SER A 70 -1.68 -13.34 8.24
N MET A 71 -2.58 -13.79 9.11
CA MET A 71 -2.27 -14.77 10.16
C MET A 71 -1.77 -16.12 9.63
N PRO A 72 -2.43 -16.78 8.64
CA PRO A 72 -1.91 -18.02 8.07
C PRO A 72 -0.57 -17.81 7.37
N MET A 73 -0.33 -16.66 6.73
CA MET A 73 0.96 -16.38 6.11
C MET A 73 2.06 -16.25 7.16
N CYS A 74 1.82 -15.56 8.27
CA CYS A 74 2.77 -15.51 9.40
C CYS A 74 3.07 -16.91 9.94
N LEU A 75 2.04 -17.77 10.06
CA LEU A 75 2.21 -19.16 10.51
C LEU A 75 3.04 -19.98 9.52
N ILE A 76 2.78 -19.86 8.22
CA ILE A 76 3.56 -20.52 7.17
C ILE A 76 5.03 -20.14 7.30
N LEU A 77 5.37 -18.85 7.40
CA LEU A 77 6.75 -18.40 7.53
C LEU A 77 7.43 -18.89 8.82
N PHE A 78 6.68 -18.97 9.91
CA PHE A 78 7.17 -19.54 11.17
C PHE A 78 7.48 -21.03 11.02
N LEU A 79 6.57 -21.82 10.46
CA LEU A 79 6.74 -23.27 10.25
C LEU A 79 7.90 -23.59 9.30
N PHE A 80 8.17 -22.73 8.33
CA PHE A 80 9.32 -22.86 7.44
C PHE A 80 10.64 -22.32 8.04
N GLY A 81 10.69 -22.05 9.35
CA GLY A 81 11.88 -21.59 10.06
C GLY A 81 12.37 -20.19 9.67
N LYS A 82 11.53 -19.40 9.02
CA LYS A 82 11.87 -18.02 8.62
C LYS A 82 11.64 -17.00 9.73
N ARG A 83 11.05 -17.42 10.85
CA ARG A 83 10.72 -16.57 12.01
C ARG A 83 10.98 -17.33 13.31
N THR A 84 11.47 -16.63 14.32
CA THR A 84 11.47 -17.08 15.72
C THR A 84 10.08 -16.99 16.32
N VAL A 85 9.85 -17.60 17.48
CA VAL A 85 8.55 -17.53 18.18
C VAL A 85 8.16 -16.10 18.51
N SER A 86 9.12 -15.29 19.00
CA SER A 86 8.86 -13.87 19.29
C SER A 86 8.50 -13.08 18.05
N GLU A 87 9.19 -13.33 16.95
CA GLU A 87 8.92 -12.70 15.66
C GLU A 87 7.55 -13.09 15.12
N PHE A 88 7.21 -14.36 15.19
CA PHE A 88 5.88 -14.83 14.81
C PHE A 88 4.77 -14.13 15.59
N LEU A 89 4.90 -14.04 16.92
CA LEU A 89 3.88 -13.36 17.74
C LEU A 89 3.75 -11.86 17.39
N ILE A 90 4.87 -11.16 17.20
CA ILE A 90 4.88 -9.76 16.82
C ILE A 90 4.22 -9.54 15.45
N ASP A 91 4.57 -10.37 14.46
CA ASP A 91 3.99 -10.31 13.12
C ASP A 91 2.51 -10.69 13.13
N PHE A 92 2.14 -11.72 13.90
CA PHE A 92 0.76 -12.20 14.05
C PHE A 92 -0.18 -11.12 14.61
N PHE A 93 0.27 -10.35 15.59
CA PHE A 93 -0.50 -9.23 16.14
C PHE A 93 -0.37 -7.93 15.34
N GLY A 94 0.38 -7.91 14.25
CA GLY A 94 0.57 -6.73 13.40
C GLY A 94 1.38 -5.63 14.07
N LEU A 95 2.35 -5.98 14.92
CA LEU A 95 3.18 -5.05 15.68
C LEU A 95 4.60 -4.91 15.13
N SER A 96 4.92 -5.58 14.03
CA SER A 96 6.28 -5.69 13.48
C SER A 96 6.95 -4.35 13.22
N ILE A 97 6.24 -3.38 12.66
CA ILE A 97 6.79 -2.06 12.38
C ILE A 97 7.08 -1.24 13.64
N PHE A 98 6.37 -1.49 14.73
CA PHE A 98 6.51 -0.71 15.98
C PHE A 98 7.55 -1.31 16.91
N LEU A 99 7.67 -2.65 16.95
CA LEU A 99 8.50 -3.35 17.94
C LEU A 99 9.83 -3.86 17.38
N ARG A 100 9.93 -4.07 16.06
CA ARG A 100 11.09 -4.74 15.45
C ARG A 100 11.70 -3.97 14.28
N ASN A 101 11.07 -2.90 13.85
CA ASN A 101 11.46 -2.21 12.62
C ASN A 101 11.57 -3.17 11.41
N ASN A 102 10.69 -4.15 11.36
CA ASN A 102 10.65 -5.12 10.27
C ASN A 102 9.73 -4.63 9.15
N TRP A 103 10.31 -4.45 7.99
CA TRP A 103 9.60 -3.93 6.81
C TRP A 103 8.84 -5.02 6.02
N THR A 104 9.01 -6.30 6.31
CA THR A 104 8.38 -7.38 5.52
C THR A 104 6.85 -7.30 5.55
N TYR A 105 6.24 -7.06 6.73
CA TYR A 105 4.78 -6.93 6.87
C TYR A 105 4.36 -5.55 7.40
N TRP A 106 5.18 -4.53 7.16
CA TRP A 106 4.94 -3.19 7.68
C TRP A 106 3.59 -2.60 7.27
N TYR A 107 3.14 -2.86 6.03
CA TYR A 107 1.85 -2.37 5.56
C TYR A 107 0.68 -2.99 6.33
N THR A 108 0.73 -4.29 6.67
CA THR A 108 -0.29 -4.95 7.50
C THR A 108 -0.37 -4.29 8.88
N SER A 109 0.78 -4.07 9.53
CA SER A 109 0.85 -3.39 10.83
C SER A 109 0.31 -1.96 10.73
N PHE A 110 0.72 -1.22 9.71
CA PHE A 110 0.28 0.14 9.47
C PHE A 110 -1.24 0.24 9.23
N ILE A 111 -1.80 -0.60 8.36
CA ILE A 111 -3.22 -0.52 8.03
C ILE A 111 -4.11 -0.96 9.20
N LEU A 112 -3.68 -1.93 10.00
CA LEU A 112 -4.38 -2.31 11.23
C LEU A 112 -4.40 -1.15 12.23
N PHE A 113 -3.27 -0.48 12.44
CA PHE A 113 -3.19 0.73 13.27
C PHE A 113 -4.13 1.84 12.76
N MET A 114 -4.13 2.09 11.44
CA MET A 114 -5.01 3.09 10.85
C MET A 114 -6.50 2.71 10.96
N TYR A 115 -6.85 1.43 10.99
CA TYR A 115 -8.23 1.00 11.25
C TYR A 115 -8.69 1.40 12.66
N PHE A 116 -7.83 1.26 13.68
CA PHE A 116 -8.14 1.70 15.04
C PHE A 116 -8.32 3.22 15.12
N LEU A 117 -7.48 3.98 14.44
CA LEU A 117 -7.54 5.45 14.46
C LEU A 117 -8.69 6.03 13.63
N THR A 118 -9.10 5.36 12.55
CA THR A 118 -10.08 5.88 11.60
C THR A 118 -11.39 6.33 12.24
N PRO A 119 -12.09 5.52 13.07
CA PRO A 119 -13.35 5.98 13.68
C PRO A 119 -13.16 7.17 14.62
N LEU A 120 -12.06 7.21 15.36
CA LEU A 120 -11.73 8.31 16.28
C LEU A 120 -11.47 9.61 15.49
N TYR A 121 -10.65 9.51 14.46
CA TYR A 121 -10.34 10.64 13.59
C TYR A 121 -11.59 11.15 12.85
N LEU A 122 -12.39 10.27 12.27
CA LEU A 122 -13.55 10.67 11.49
C LEU A 122 -14.67 11.31 12.34
N LYS A 123 -14.76 11.01 13.64
CA LYS A 123 -15.66 11.74 14.56
C LYS A 123 -15.30 13.22 14.65
N VAL A 124 -14.01 13.54 14.69
CA VAL A 124 -13.52 14.93 14.73
C VAL A 124 -13.58 15.56 13.34
N PHE A 125 -13.17 14.81 12.31
CA PHE A 125 -13.15 15.19 10.91
C PHE A 125 -14.52 15.65 10.42
N ASN A 126 -15.59 14.93 10.74
CA ASN A 126 -16.95 15.24 10.30
C ASN A 126 -17.47 16.59 10.81
N LYS A 127 -16.89 17.14 11.89
CA LYS A 127 -17.25 18.47 12.40
C LYS A 127 -16.67 19.59 11.55
N ASN A 128 -15.43 19.45 11.12
CA ASN A 128 -14.73 20.41 10.25
C ASN A 128 -13.60 19.71 9.47
N PRO A 129 -13.89 19.18 8.26
CA PRO A 129 -12.96 18.36 7.50
C PRO A 129 -11.61 19.05 7.20
N GLY A 130 -11.65 20.29 6.73
CA GLY A 130 -10.44 21.04 6.39
C GLY A 130 -9.55 21.30 7.62
N ARG A 131 -10.13 21.82 8.70
CA ARG A 131 -9.39 22.10 9.95
C ARG A 131 -8.83 20.82 10.56
N SER A 132 -9.60 19.74 10.58
CA SER A 132 -9.16 18.46 11.14
C SER A 132 -8.01 17.86 10.35
N THR A 133 -8.05 17.98 9.01
CA THR A 133 -6.94 17.54 8.16
C THR A 133 -5.67 18.36 8.41
N LEU A 134 -5.78 19.69 8.45
CA LEU A 134 -4.64 20.56 8.74
C LEU A 134 -4.05 20.31 10.13
N CYS A 135 -4.90 20.18 11.16
CA CYS A 135 -4.44 19.84 12.52
C CYS A 135 -3.79 18.45 12.57
N GLY A 136 -4.33 17.45 11.85
CA GLY A 136 -3.75 16.13 11.75
C GLY A 136 -2.36 16.16 11.08
N ILE A 137 -2.21 16.88 9.98
CA ILE A 137 -0.93 17.08 9.31
C ILE A 137 0.07 17.79 10.21
N ALA A 138 -0.35 18.88 10.88
CA ALA A 138 0.50 19.62 11.82
C ALA A 138 0.97 18.72 12.97
N LEU A 139 0.07 17.94 13.57
CA LEU A 139 0.40 16.99 14.65
C LEU A 139 1.45 15.96 14.19
N VAL A 140 1.23 15.35 13.02
CA VAL A 140 2.17 14.37 12.44
C VAL A 140 3.52 15.02 12.17
N SER A 141 3.55 16.26 11.65
CA SER A 141 4.79 17.01 11.40
C SER A 141 5.56 17.32 12.70
N VAL A 142 4.85 17.69 13.77
CA VAL A 142 5.46 17.92 15.10
C VAL A 142 6.04 16.61 15.65
N ILE A 143 5.30 15.50 15.56
CA ILE A 143 5.79 14.18 15.99
C ILE A 143 7.04 13.79 15.21
N CYS A 144 7.04 14.00 13.88
CA CYS A 144 8.19 13.72 13.03
C CYS A 144 9.42 14.55 13.41
N TYR A 145 9.22 15.81 13.78
CA TYR A 145 10.29 16.69 14.24
C TYR A 145 10.86 16.27 15.60
N LEU A 146 9.99 15.86 16.53
CA LEU A 146 10.40 15.45 17.88
C LEU A 146 11.04 14.06 17.93
N LEU A 147 10.71 13.18 16.98
CA LEU A 147 11.21 11.82 16.88
C LEU A 147 11.90 11.60 15.50
N PRO A 148 13.06 12.24 15.26
CA PRO A 148 13.70 12.25 13.94
C PRO A 148 14.44 10.92 13.65
N SER A 149 13.72 9.81 13.65
CA SER A 149 14.24 8.54 13.18
C SER A 149 13.88 8.34 11.71
N TYR A 150 14.84 7.96 10.87
CA TYR A 150 14.65 7.65 9.46
C TYR A 150 13.44 6.74 9.22
N GLN A 151 13.26 5.74 10.07
CA GLN A 151 12.17 4.77 10.01
C GLN A 151 10.80 5.40 10.26
N TYR A 152 10.70 6.29 11.24
CA TYR A 152 9.46 6.97 11.57
C TYR A 152 9.08 8.01 10.52
N VAL A 153 10.05 8.66 9.89
CA VAL A 153 9.80 9.62 8.80
C VAL A 153 9.02 8.95 7.64
N TYR A 154 9.36 7.70 7.30
CA TYR A 154 8.61 6.93 6.30
C TYR A 154 7.15 6.70 6.68
N ILE A 155 6.87 6.46 7.96
CA ILE A 155 5.51 6.24 8.46
C ILE A 155 4.73 7.56 8.49
N TYR A 156 5.36 8.64 8.92
CA TYR A 156 4.70 9.94 9.09
C TYR A 156 4.15 10.50 7.78
N PHE A 157 4.94 10.54 6.72
CA PHE A 157 4.44 11.02 5.44
C PHE A 157 3.31 10.16 4.89
N ARG A 158 3.32 8.86 5.15
CA ARG A 158 2.23 7.96 4.80
C ARG A 158 0.95 8.23 5.59
N ILE A 159 1.06 8.62 6.84
CA ILE A 159 -0.10 9.09 7.61
C ILE A 159 -0.66 10.37 6.96
N VAL A 160 0.18 11.31 6.53
CA VAL A 160 -0.26 12.53 5.83
C VAL A 160 -1.04 12.16 4.54
N ILE A 161 -0.50 11.27 3.72
CA ILE A 161 -1.18 10.78 2.49
C ILE A 161 -2.53 10.12 2.84
N PHE A 162 -2.58 9.37 3.93
CA PHE A 162 -3.79 8.73 4.41
C PHE A 162 -4.85 9.77 4.83
N LEU A 163 -4.45 10.81 5.57
CA LEU A 163 -5.34 11.92 5.95
C LEU A 163 -5.87 12.68 4.74
N LEU A 164 -5.02 12.92 3.74
CA LEU A 164 -5.44 13.52 2.46
C LEU A 164 -6.49 12.67 1.75
N GLY A 165 -6.37 11.35 1.78
CA GLY A 165 -7.37 10.47 1.18
C GLY A 165 -8.77 10.62 1.81
N PHE A 166 -8.88 10.84 3.14
CA PHE A 166 -10.17 11.21 3.77
C PHE A 166 -10.69 12.54 3.27
N TYR A 167 -9.83 13.54 3.16
CA TYR A 167 -10.23 14.87 2.70
C TYR A 167 -10.71 14.84 1.24
N PHE A 168 -10.02 14.12 0.38
CA PHE A 168 -10.45 13.96 -1.01
C PHE A 168 -11.73 13.11 -1.15
N ALA A 169 -11.97 12.15 -0.26
CA ALA A 169 -13.25 11.42 -0.21
C ALA A 169 -14.40 12.36 0.16
N TYR A 170 -14.17 13.27 1.11
CA TYR A 170 -15.12 14.32 1.47
C TYR A 170 -15.38 15.28 0.30
N LEU A 171 -14.33 15.75 -0.38
CA LEU A 171 -14.49 16.61 -1.56
C LEU A 171 -15.30 15.91 -2.66
N ASN A 172 -15.06 14.64 -2.89
CA ASN A 172 -15.81 13.85 -3.87
C ASN A 172 -17.28 13.67 -3.50
N GLU A 173 -17.62 13.61 -2.20
CA GLU A 173 -19.01 13.46 -1.76
C GLU A 173 -19.77 14.79 -1.81
N TYR A 174 -19.18 15.88 -1.32
CA TYR A 174 -19.88 17.15 -1.09
C TYR A 174 -19.56 18.23 -2.11
N HIS A 175 -18.46 18.12 -2.82
CA HIS A 175 -17.99 19.11 -3.80
C HIS A 175 -17.73 18.45 -5.15
N ARG A 176 -18.78 17.84 -5.74
CA ARG A 176 -18.69 17.12 -7.03
C ARG A 176 -18.16 17.98 -8.17
N ASP A 177 -18.32 19.29 -8.08
CA ASP A 177 -17.77 20.27 -9.06
C ASP A 177 -16.31 20.61 -8.82
N PHE A 178 -15.65 19.89 -7.91
CA PHE A 178 -14.21 20.10 -7.64
C PHE A 178 -13.41 19.92 -8.90
N LYS A 179 -12.84 21.03 -9.39
CA LYS A 179 -12.01 21.02 -10.56
C LYS A 179 -10.63 20.46 -10.22
N CYS A 180 -10.21 19.41 -10.91
CA CYS A 180 -8.93 18.74 -10.64
C CYS A 180 -7.72 19.50 -11.22
N TRP A 181 -7.92 20.49 -12.07
CA TRP A 181 -6.82 21.23 -12.71
C TRP A 181 -5.87 21.92 -11.72
N PRO A 182 -6.28 22.43 -10.52
CA PRO A 182 -5.34 22.99 -9.56
C PRO A 182 -4.37 21.95 -8.96
N LEU A 183 -4.67 20.65 -9.10
CA LEU A 183 -3.75 19.60 -8.67
C LEU A 183 -2.58 19.39 -9.63
N ILE A 184 -2.68 19.85 -10.88
CA ILE A 184 -1.59 19.73 -11.87
C ILE A 184 -0.33 20.45 -11.40
N PRO A 185 -0.36 21.77 -11.06
CA PRO A 185 0.83 22.45 -10.56
C PRO A 185 1.35 21.85 -9.24
N VAL A 186 0.46 21.37 -8.35
CA VAL A 186 0.87 20.69 -7.12
C VAL A 186 1.60 19.39 -7.43
N MET A 187 1.11 18.61 -8.38
CA MET A 187 1.76 17.37 -8.84
C MET A 187 3.09 17.68 -9.53
N CYS A 188 3.17 18.71 -10.37
CA CYS A 188 4.42 19.15 -11.00
C CYS A 188 5.46 19.60 -9.96
N PHE A 189 5.04 20.31 -8.92
CA PHE A 189 5.89 20.67 -7.79
C PHE A 189 6.42 19.42 -7.07
N GLY A 190 5.58 18.42 -6.84
CA GLY A 190 5.98 17.13 -6.26
C GLY A 190 7.03 16.42 -7.14
N TRP A 191 6.86 16.40 -8.47
CA TRP A 191 7.85 15.84 -9.40
C TRP A 191 9.17 16.62 -9.41
N TYR A 192 9.10 17.95 -9.31
CA TYR A 192 10.28 18.79 -9.16
C TYR A 192 11.03 18.49 -7.87
N LEU A 193 10.32 18.36 -6.74
CA LEU A 193 10.91 17.95 -5.47
C LEU A 193 11.54 16.55 -5.56
N MET A 194 10.91 15.60 -6.24
CA MET A 194 11.44 14.26 -6.44
C MET A 194 12.76 14.31 -7.21
N TYR A 195 12.80 15.08 -8.30
CA TYR A 195 14.02 15.29 -9.08
C TYR A 195 15.12 15.94 -8.25
N TYR A 196 14.77 16.98 -7.47
CA TYR A 196 15.70 17.70 -6.60
C TYR A 196 16.31 16.78 -5.55
N TYR A 197 15.48 16.01 -4.84
CA TYR A 197 15.95 15.06 -3.83
C TYR A 197 16.86 13.98 -4.43
N TYR A 198 16.47 13.42 -5.55
CA TYR A 198 17.26 12.38 -6.24
C TYR A 198 18.67 12.85 -6.59
N HIS A 199 18.81 14.09 -7.05
CA HIS A 199 20.11 14.62 -7.49
C HIS A 199 20.99 15.17 -6.36
N HIS A 200 20.41 15.67 -5.27
CA HIS A 200 21.18 16.35 -4.21
C HIS A 200 21.44 15.46 -2.99
N PHE A 201 20.59 14.51 -2.71
CA PHE A 201 20.64 13.73 -1.49
C PHE A 201 20.75 12.21 -1.73
N GLY A 202 20.76 11.77 -2.98
CA GLY A 202 20.82 10.35 -3.33
C GLY A 202 19.69 9.55 -2.75
N ASN A 203 19.98 8.28 -2.36
CA ASN A 203 18.98 7.38 -1.78
C ASN A 203 18.80 7.55 -0.27
N ASP A 204 19.51 8.48 0.37
CA ASP A 204 19.58 8.61 1.83
C ASP A 204 18.42 9.42 2.44
N ILE A 205 17.62 10.12 1.63
CA ILE A 205 16.46 10.87 2.10
C ILE A 205 15.18 10.15 1.75
N PRO A 206 14.19 10.16 2.65
CA PRO A 206 12.91 9.55 2.37
C PRO A 206 12.22 10.25 1.19
N HIS A 207 12.34 9.64 0.00
CA HIS A 207 11.66 10.05 -1.23
C HIS A 207 10.12 9.99 -1.13
N ILE A 208 9.58 9.96 0.09
CA ILE A 208 8.13 9.86 0.34
C ILE A 208 7.50 11.25 0.40
N LEU A 209 8.21 12.27 0.89
CA LEU A 209 7.64 13.62 0.96
C LEU A 209 7.08 14.12 -0.38
N PRO A 210 7.75 13.97 -1.52
CA PRO A 210 7.21 14.37 -2.82
C PRO A 210 5.88 13.69 -3.15
N PHE A 211 5.63 12.47 -2.68
CA PHE A 211 4.39 11.76 -2.95
C PHE A 211 3.16 12.37 -2.27
N VAL A 212 3.34 13.12 -1.19
CA VAL A 212 2.25 13.90 -0.58
C VAL A 212 1.63 14.86 -1.61
N PHE A 213 2.44 15.40 -2.51
CA PHE A 213 2.01 16.31 -3.57
C PHE A 213 1.61 15.58 -4.85
N ILE A 214 2.27 14.46 -5.17
CA ILE A 214 2.06 13.71 -6.42
C ILE A 214 0.78 12.87 -6.35
N ILE A 215 0.57 12.12 -5.25
CA ILE A 215 -0.43 11.05 -5.18
C ILE A 215 -1.87 11.53 -5.40
N PRO A 216 -2.35 12.62 -4.79
CA PRO A 216 -3.73 13.04 -5.03
C PRO A 216 -4.02 13.33 -6.50
N GLY A 217 -3.14 14.10 -7.16
CA GLY A 217 -3.27 14.41 -8.59
C GLY A 217 -3.14 13.18 -9.48
N LEU A 218 -2.17 12.31 -9.19
CA LEU A 218 -1.91 11.08 -9.94
C LEU A 218 -3.09 10.09 -9.86
N VAL A 219 -3.68 9.89 -8.68
CA VAL A 219 -4.83 8.99 -8.51
C VAL A 219 -6.03 9.49 -9.31
N ILE A 220 -6.29 10.78 -9.30
CA ILE A 220 -7.39 11.38 -10.06
C ILE A 220 -7.13 11.26 -11.57
N LEU A 221 -5.91 11.54 -12.01
CA LEU A 221 -5.51 11.40 -13.41
C LEU A 221 -5.66 9.94 -13.88
N LEU A 222 -5.19 8.97 -13.09
CA LEU A 222 -5.33 7.56 -13.40
C LEU A 222 -6.80 7.12 -13.42
N ALA A 223 -7.62 7.59 -12.48
CA ALA A 223 -9.05 7.31 -12.47
C ALA A 223 -9.72 7.83 -13.76
N TRP A 224 -9.38 9.05 -14.18
CA TRP A 224 -9.86 9.64 -15.43
C TRP A 224 -9.43 8.85 -16.67
N ILE A 225 -8.15 8.43 -16.73
CA ILE A 225 -7.62 7.61 -17.84
C ILE A 225 -8.36 6.27 -17.90
N ILE A 226 -8.51 5.58 -16.76
CA ILE A 226 -9.18 4.27 -16.67
C ILE A 226 -10.66 4.38 -17.12
N ASP A 227 -11.33 5.47 -16.75
CA ASP A 227 -12.72 5.72 -17.19
C ASP A 227 -12.82 5.90 -18.73
N LYS A 228 -11.85 6.58 -19.32
CA LYS A 228 -11.78 6.80 -20.76
C LYS A 228 -11.34 5.56 -21.55
N VAL A 229 -10.42 4.78 -20.97
CA VAL A 229 -9.83 3.60 -21.62
C VAL A 229 -10.41 2.33 -20.99
N ARG A 230 -11.68 2.05 -21.27
CA ARG A 230 -12.44 0.95 -20.66
C ARG A 230 -11.81 -0.44 -20.82
N ILE A 231 -10.98 -0.63 -21.86
CA ILE A 231 -10.30 -1.92 -22.10
C ILE A 231 -9.36 -2.30 -20.94
N ILE A 232 -8.76 -1.32 -20.25
CA ILE A 232 -7.84 -1.57 -19.12
C ILE A 232 -8.57 -1.71 -17.79
N GLN A 233 -9.83 -1.29 -17.71
CA GLN A 233 -10.59 -1.29 -16.46
C GLN A 233 -10.78 -2.71 -15.92
N LYS A 234 -11.30 -3.64 -16.74
CA LYS A 234 -11.55 -5.04 -16.32
C LYS A 234 -10.30 -5.76 -15.83
N PRO A 235 -9.14 -5.71 -16.52
CA PRO A 235 -7.89 -6.27 -16.00
C PRO A 235 -7.47 -5.63 -14.67
N LEU A 236 -7.54 -4.31 -14.54
CA LEU A 236 -7.17 -3.62 -13.31
C LEU A 236 -8.11 -3.94 -12.14
N ASP A 237 -9.41 -4.09 -12.39
CA ASP A 237 -10.38 -4.50 -11.38
C ASP A 237 -10.10 -5.94 -10.93
N PHE A 238 -9.84 -6.85 -11.87
CA PHE A 238 -9.45 -8.23 -11.57
C PHE A 238 -8.19 -8.29 -10.71
N ILE A 239 -7.14 -7.58 -11.10
CA ILE A 239 -5.91 -7.44 -10.33
C ILE A 239 -6.20 -6.85 -8.95
N GLY A 240 -7.11 -5.86 -8.89
CA GLY A 240 -7.53 -5.19 -7.67
C GLY A 240 -8.08 -6.12 -6.59
N ILE A 241 -8.70 -7.24 -6.95
CA ILE A 241 -9.28 -8.22 -6.03
C ILE A 241 -8.21 -8.97 -5.22
N TYR A 242 -7.03 -9.15 -5.79
CA TYR A 242 -5.96 -9.98 -5.22
C TYR A 242 -4.79 -9.16 -4.65
N THR A 243 -4.92 -7.85 -4.58
CA THR A 243 -3.82 -6.95 -4.22
C THR A 243 -3.20 -7.24 -2.86
N TYR A 244 -4.02 -7.54 -1.85
CA TYR A 244 -3.52 -7.81 -0.51
C TYR A 244 -2.79 -9.16 -0.42
N GLN A 245 -3.31 -10.19 -1.07
CA GLN A 245 -2.67 -11.51 -1.12
C GLN A 245 -1.37 -11.45 -1.90
N PHE A 246 -1.35 -10.70 -3.02
CA PHE A 246 -0.12 -10.45 -3.76
C PHE A 246 0.92 -9.73 -2.89
N TYR A 247 0.50 -8.69 -2.14
CA TYR A 247 1.39 -8.00 -1.21
C TYR A 247 2.02 -8.95 -0.19
N LEU A 248 1.26 -9.90 0.37
CA LEU A 248 1.77 -10.85 1.37
C LEU A 248 2.79 -11.87 0.79
N ILE A 249 2.74 -12.13 -0.51
CA ILE A 249 3.50 -13.23 -1.14
C ILE A 249 4.69 -12.72 -1.95
N HIS A 250 4.58 -11.54 -2.57
CA HIS A 250 5.50 -11.13 -3.64
C HIS A 250 6.95 -11.02 -3.18
N GLU A 251 7.25 -10.43 -2.03
CA GLU A 251 8.63 -10.24 -1.56
C GLU A 251 9.34 -11.58 -1.33
N ASP A 252 8.70 -12.50 -0.59
CA ASP A 252 9.27 -13.82 -0.30
C ASP A 252 9.42 -14.67 -1.56
N LEU A 253 8.48 -14.59 -2.49
CA LEU A 253 8.52 -15.37 -3.73
C LEU A 253 9.54 -14.81 -4.71
N PHE A 254 9.63 -13.49 -4.88
CA PHE A 254 10.66 -12.86 -5.73
C PHE A 254 12.06 -13.14 -5.22
N ALA A 255 12.33 -12.96 -3.93
CA ALA A 255 13.63 -13.21 -3.35
C ALA A 255 14.08 -14.66 -3.57
N LYS A 256 13.18 -15.63 -3.35
CA LYS A 256 13.49 -17.07 -3.54
C LYS A 256 13.66 -17.47 -4.99
N LEU A 257 12.86 -16.90 -5.89
CA LEU A 257 13.03 -17.17 -7.32
C LEU A 257 14.36 -16.62 -7.81
N LEU A 258 14.69 -15.38 -7.47
CA LEU A 258 15.97 -14.77 -7.83
C LEU A 258 17.16 -15.54 -7.25
N GLU A 259 17.09 -15.99 -5.99
CA GLU A 259 18.12 -16.80 -5.33
C GLU A 259 18.31 -18.15 -6.04
N ARG A 260 17.23 -18.84 -6.37
CA ARG A 260 17.28 -20.17 -7.02
C ARG A 260 17.69 -20.10 -8.49
N TRP A 261 17.41 -19.00 -9.18
CA TRP A 261 17.77 -18.80 -10.58
C TRP A 261 19.13 -18.14 -10.73
N SER A 262 19.71 -17.56 -9.67
CA SER A 262 21.08 -17.03 -9.67
C SER A 262 22.12 -18.10 -10.02
N ASP A 263 21.89 -19.37 -9.66
CA ASP A 263 22.76 -20.49 -9.99
C ASP A 263 22.77 -20.85 -11.49
N TRP A 264 21.70 -20.48 -12.20
CA TRP A 264 21.53 -20.68 -13.64
C TRP A 264 21.74 -19.39 -14.44
N TYR A 265 22.08 -18.31 -13.76
CA TYR A 265 22.06 -16.97 -14.29
C TYR A 265 23.22 -16.71 -15.25
N ARG A 266 22.89 -16.40 -16.48
CA ARG A 266 23.79 -15.70 -17.42
C ARG A 266 23.29 -14.27 -17.54
N PRO A 267 24.05 -13.26 -17.03
CA PRO A 267 23.59 -11.88 -17.03
C PRO A 267 23.33 -11.39 -18.47
N GLY A 268 22.12 -10.90 -18.71
CA GLY A 268 21.73 -10.33 -19.98
C GLY A 268 20.36 -9.66 -19.89
N ILE A 269 20.20 -8.48 -20.50
CA ILE A 269 19.01 -7.60 -20.39
C ILE A 269 17.70 -8.35 -20.67
N HIS A 270 17.67 -9.22 -21.68
CA HIS A 270 16.47 -9.99 -22.02
C HIS A 270 16.13 -11.05 -20.99
N PHE A 271 17.13 -11.70 -20.43
CA PHE A 271 16.95 -12.73 -19.43
C PHE A 271 16.41 -12.13 -18.12
N ASP A 272 16.98 -11.01 -17.67
CA ASP A 272 16.53 -10.28 -16.49
C ASP A 272 15.08 -9.82 -16.62
N PHE A 273 14.70 -9.33 -17.80
CA PHE A 273 13.31 -8.94 -18.07
C PHE A 273 12.34 -10.12 -17.93
N PHE A 274 12.66 -11.26 -18.56
CA PHE A 274 11.80 -12.44 -18.53
C PHE A 274 11.66 -13.04 -17.13
N ILE A 275 12.76 -13.13 -16.35
CA ILE A 275 12.72 -13.62 -14.97
C ILE A 275 11.85 -12.76 -14.09
N ASN A 276 12.01 -11.45 -14.16
CA ASN A 276 11.21 -10.52 -13.35
C ASN A 276 9.72 -10.58 -13.74
N LEU A 277 9.42 -10.62 -15.03
CA LEU A 277 8.05 -10.78 -15.52
C LEU A 277 7.44 -12.12 -15.06
N GLN A 278 8.19 -13.21 -15.18
CA GLN A 278 7.77 -14.52 -14.69
C GLN A 278 7.52 -14.52 -13.18
N GLY A 279 8.39 -13.89 -12.40
CA GLY A 279 8.23 -13.72 -10.97
C GLY A 279 6.93 -12.99 -10.61
N ILE A 280 6.61 -11.89 -11.29
CA ILE A 280 5.35 -11.16 -11.13
C ILE A 280 4.15 -12.06 -11.41
N VAL A 281 4.15 -12.76 -12.54
CA VAL A 281 3.05 -13.65 -12.95
C VAL A 281 2.88 -14.78 -11.94
N MET A 282 3.96 -15.44 -11.51
CA MET A 282 3.91 -16.51 -10.52
C MET A 282 3.42 -16.03 -9.16
N ALA A 283 3.86 -14.85 -8.69
CA ALA A 283 3.37 -14.25 -7.46
C ALA A 283 1.86 -13.94 -7.55
N PHE A 284 1.40 -13.53 -8.73
CA PHE A 284 -0.03 -13.27 -8.97
C PHE A 284 -0.86 -14.56 -8.95
N ILE A 285 -0.39 -15.62 -9.61
CA ILE A 285 -1.03 -16.95 -9.59
C ILE A 285 -1.08 -17.48 -8.16
N ALA A 286 0.02 -17.38 -7.41
CA ALA A 286 0.08 -17.79 -6.01
C ALA A 286 -0.90 -16.99 -5.14
N ALA A 287 -1.05 -15.69 -5.37
CA ALA A 287 -2.03 -14.84 -4.67
C ALA A 287 -3.48 -15.27 -4.93
N ILE A 288 -3.81 -15.62 -6.18
CA ILE A 288 -5.13 -16.13 -6.56
C ILE A 288 -5.41 -17.45 -5.84
N ILE A 289 -4.46 -18.40 -5.90
CA ILE A 289 -4.59 -19.71 -5.24
C ILE A 289 -4.75 -19.54 -3.74
N TYR A 290 -3.87 -18.75 -3.12
CA TYR A 290 -3.90 -18.47 -1.69
C TYR A 290 -5.24 -17.90 -1.24
N LYS A 291 -5.74 -16.88 -1.96
CA LYS A 291 -7.05 -16.30 -1.67
C LYS A 291 -8.16 -17.34 -1.72
N LYS A 292 -8.20 -18.16 -2.78
CA LYS A 292 -9.23 -19.20 -2.94
C LYS A 292 -9.20 -20.23 -1.81
N ILE A 293 -8.01 -20.65 -1.38
CA ILE A 293 -7.84 -21.61 -0.26
C ILE A 293 -8.38 -20.98 1.03
N ILE A 294 -7.99 -19.75 1.35
CA ILE A 294 -8.43 -19.09 2.58
C ILE A 294 -9.94 -18.83 2.55
N ASP A 295 -10.49 -18.35 1.44
CA ASP A 295 -11.93 -18.12 1.29
C ASP A 295 -12.73 -19.42 1.49
N TYR A 296 -12.25 -20.54 0.95
CA TYR A 296 -12.86 -21.86 1.14
C TYR A 296 -12.84 -22.31 2.60
N ILE A 297 -11.70 -22.13 3.30
CA ILE A 297 -11.58 -22.45 4.73
C ILE A 297 -12.56 -21.60 5.55
N ILE A 298 -12.66 -20.30 5.27
CA ILE A 298 -13.59 -19.38 5.94
C ILE A 298 -15.04 -19.85 5.73
N GLU A 299 -15.40 -20.28 4.54
CA GLU A 299 -16.74 -20.78 4.23
C GLU A 299 -17.06 -22.08 4.98
N LEU A 300 -16.12 -23.02 5.02
CA LEU A 300 -16.27 -24.25 5.80
C LEU A 300 -16.51 -23.97 7.29
N LEU A 301 -15.74 -23.04 7.87
CA LEU A 301 -15.89 -22.66 9.28
C LEU A 301 -17.26 -22.01 9.55
N LYS A 302 -17.73 -21.13 8.68
CA LYS A 302 -19.06 -20.50 8.78
C LYS A 302 -20.20 -21.53 8.69
N ASN A 303 -20.07 -22.53 7.83
CA ASN A 303 -21.09 -23.57 7.67
C ASN A 303 -21.15 -24.51 8.87
N ARG A 304 -20.02 -24.79 9.52
CA ARG A 304 -20.00 -25.55 10.79
C ARG A 304 -20.68 -24.81 11.93
N THR A 305 -20.41 -23.50 12.07
CA THR A 305 -21.02 -22.67 13.14
C THR A 305 -22.52 -22.46 12.98
N LYS A 306 -23.08 -22.64 11.78
CA LYS A 306 -24.54 -22.61 11.54
C LYS A 306 -25.23 -23.91 11.83
N ARG A 307 -24.49 -25.03 11.93
CA ARG A 307 -25.01 -26.38 12.18
C ARG A 307 -24.88 -26.78 13.64
N ALA A 308 -24.08 -26.09 14.44
CA ALA A 308 -23.97 -26.20 15.88
C ALA A 308 -24.88 -25.18 16.57
#